data_987b5e31b9faf7ef545868a04072a623
#
_entry.id   987b5e31b9faf7ef545868a04072a623
#
_cell.length_a   1.000
_cell.length_b   1.000
_cell.length_c   1.000
_cell.angle_alpha   90.00
_cell.angle_beta   90.00
_cell.angle_gamma   90.00
#
_symmetry.space_group_name_H-M   'P 1'
#
loop_
_entity.id
_entity.type
_entity.pdbx_description
1 polymer ?
#
loop_
_entity_poly.entity_id
_entity_poly.type
_entity_poly.pdbx_seq_one_letter_code
_entity_poly.pdbx_strand_id
1 'polypeptide(L)'
;MEEMAKVDYGDGEHSMQPRTSLPSKFAPCGQTTMVGFDEDLKQIEDRLCVEQQSKLQIIPIVRMEESGKTTLDVNVYDDSFVTYHFDIHAWVTLSQHYSVREVLLGFPNDIVVLTHENRQESNEKLAKHLYKSLKRKRYLIVVDDIWSIEAWDEIKILFPNDNNGSRIIFTTRLINVANYANSFNTHHQMRLLNEEQSWNLFLEKVFGQENCLPKLEIIGQ
;
A
#
# COMPACT_ATOMS: atom_id res chain seq x y z
N MET A 1 -11.81 52.81 42.92
CA MET A 1 -10.64 52.56 42.06
C MET A 1 -10.61 51.07 41.85
N GLU A 2 -11.29 50.60 40.82
CA GLU A 2 -11.38 49.19 40.42
C GLU A 2 -10.41 48.98 39.28
N GLU A 3 -9.48 48.05 39.52
CA GLU A 3 -8.46 47.64 38.56
C GLU A 3 -9.01 46.49 37.72
N MET A 4 -9.33 46.77 36.46
CA MET A 4 -9.85 45.79 35.50
C MET A 4 -8.67 44.91 34.98
N ALA A 5 -8.68 43.65 35.35
CA ALA A 5 -7.78 42.63 34.82
C ALA A 5 -8.13 42.37 33.34
N LYS A 6 -7.12 42.60 32.47
CA LYS A 6 -7.14 42.17 31.05
C LYS A 6 -6.98 40.67 30.96
N VAL A 7 -7.98 40.00 30.39
CA VAL A 7 -7.89 38.59 29.98
C VAL A 7 -7.25 38.56 28.60
N ASP A 8 -6.09 37.95 28.54
CA ASP A 8 -5.30 37.70 27.32
C ASP A 8 -5.82 36.40 26.66
N TYR A 9 -6.42 36.53 25.50
CA TYR A 9 -6.83 35.40 24.65
C TYR A 9 -5.60 35.00 23.81
N GLY A 10 -4.86 34.01 24.29
CA GLY A 10 -3.83 33.37 23.51
C GLY A 10 -4.43 32.51 22.38
N ASP A 11 -4.27 32.98 21.13
CA ASP A 11 -4.51 32.22 19.93
C ASP A 11 -3.53 31.04 19.87
N GLY A 12 -4.01 29.86 20.27
CA GLY A 12 -3.30 28.60 20.11
C GLY A 12 -3.46 28.06 18.67
N GLU A 13 -2.62 28.52 17.76
CA GLU A 13 -2.45 27.85 16.47
C GLU A 13 -1.87 26.43 16.73
N HIS A 14 -2.73 25.43 16.72
CA HIS A 14 -2.32 24.03 16.61
C HIS A 14 -1.81 23.78 15.19
N SER A 15 -0.53 24.06 14.98
CA SER A 15 0.24 23.55 13.86
C SER A 15 0.30 22.02 13.96
N MET A 16 -0.61 21.35 13.25
CA MET A 16 -0.51 19.91 12.97
C MET A 16 0.70 19.70 12.05
N GLN A 17 1.82 19.32 12.62
CA GLN A 17 2.94 18.79 11.83
C GLN A 17 2.52 17.46 11.19
N PRO A 18 2.78 17.26 9.87
CA PRO A 18 2.56 15.97 9.23
C PRO A 18 3.45 14.93 9.94
N ARG A 19 2.82 13.87 10.46
CA ARG A 19 3.54 12.74 11.03
C ARG A 19 4.26 12.04 9.89
N THR A 20 5.57 12.20 9.82
CA THR A 20 6.44 11.40 8.96
C THR A 20 6.34 9.95 9.41
N SER A 21 5.61 9.13 8.66
CA SER A 21 5.62 7.68 8.80
C SER A 21 7.03 7.18 8.48
N LEU A 22 7.69 6.54 9.45
CA LEU A 22 8.95 5.84 9.20
C LEU A 22 8.68 4.69 8.23
N PRO A 23 9.53 4.50 7.20
CA PRO A 23 9.30 3.43 6.23
C PRO A 23 9.28 2.07 6.93
N SER A 24 8.27 1.27 6.62
CA SER A 24 8.20 -0.13 7.02
C SER A 24 9.46 -0.86 6.54
N LYS A 25 10.03 -1.74 7.38
CA LYS A 25 11.20 -2.57 7.01
C LYS A 25 10.97 -3.42 5.76
N PHE A 26 9.75 -3.53 5.30
CA PHE A 26 9.31 -4.36 4.18
C PHE A 26 8.81 -3.56 2.98
N ALA A 27 8.67 -2.23 3.11
CA ALA A 27 8.37 -1.40 1.95
C ALA A 27 9.65 -1.26 1.09
N PRO A 28 9.58 -1.48 -0.23
CA PRO A 28 10.72 -1.24 -1.11
C PRO A 28 11.06 0.25 -1.05
N CYS A 29 12.25 0.57 -0.56
CA CYS A 29 12.74 1.95 -0.49
C CYS A 29 13.37 2.33 -1.83
N GLY A 30 12.81 3.30 -2.53
CA GLY A 30 13.41 3.91 -3.72
C GLY A 30 12.36 4.57 -4.60
N GLN A 31 12.65 5.76 -5.12
CA GLN A 31 11.92 6.33 -6.24
C GLN A 31 12.15 5.42 -7.44
N THR A 32 11.21 4.53 -7.70
CA THR A 32 11.20 3.70 -8.90
C THR A 32 10.49 4.50 -9.98
N THR A 33 11.21 4.82 -11.03
CA THR A 33 10.65 5.53 -12.18
C THR A 33 9.54 4.73 -12.80
N MET A 34 8.36 5.34 -12.86
CA MET A 34 7.19 4.76 -13.50
C MET A 34 7.20 5.10 -14.98
N VAL A 35 7.56 4.13 -15.83
CA VAL A 35 7.38 4.26 -17.28
C VAL A 35 6.19 3.41 -17.68
N GLY A 36 5.14 4.05 -18.21
CA GLY A 36 4.01 3.35 -18.86
C GLY A 36 2.89 2.87 -17.94
N PHE A 37 2.90 3.19 -16.65
CA PHE A 37 1.85 2.78 -15.69
C PHE A 37 0.98 3.93 -15.17
N ASP A 38 1.11 5.12 -15.72
CA ASP A 38 0.39 6.33 -15.25
C ASP A 38 -1.13 6.14 -15.24
N GLU A 39 -1.68 5.46 -16.25
CA GLU A 39 -3.11 5.19 -16.33
C GLU A 39 -3.56 4.12 -15.34
N ASP A 40 -2.74 3.09 -15.11
CA ASP A 40 -3.01 2.05 -14.11
C ASP A 40 -2.98 2.65 -12.71
N LEU A 41 -2.01 3.51 -12.42
CA LEU A 41 -1.91 4.28 -11.18
C LEU A 41 -3.19 5.09 -10.95
N LYS A 42 -3.58 5.91 -11.92
CA LYS A 42 -4.77 6.75 -11.83
C LYS A 42 -6.04 5.94 -11.58
N GLN A 43 -6.21 4.81 -12.27
CA GLN A 43 -7.37 3.93 -12.07
C GLN A 43 -7.41 3.33 -10.65
N ILE A 44 -6.26 3.02 -10.06
CA ILE A 44 -6.18 2.52 -8.70
C ILE A 44 -6.45 3.64 -7.70
N GLU A 45 -5.87 4.82 -7.88
CA GLU A 45 -6.12 6.00 -7.06
C GLU A 45 -7.60 6.38 -7.06
N ASP A 46 -8.24 6.42 -8.23
CA ASP A 46 -9.67 6.68 -8.36
C ASP A 46 -10.51 5.68 -7.54
N ARG A 47 -10.11 4.40 -7.52
CA ARG A 47 -10.79 3.37 -6.71
C ARG A 47 -10.53 3.50 -5.21
N LEU A 48 -9.33 3.95 -4.82
CA LEU A 48 -8.97 4.14 -3.42
C LEU A 48 -9.71 5.32 -2.79
N CYS A 49 -9.86 6.40 -3.53
CA CYS A 49 -10.32 7.69 -3.04
C CYS A 49 -11.80 7.98 -3.29
N VAL A 50 -12.58 7.00 -3.77
CA VAL A 50 -14.05 7.18 -3.95
C VAL A 50 -14.72 7.41 -2.59
N GLU A 51 -15.14 8.63 -2.34
CA GLU A 51 -15.75 9.07 -1.07
C GLU A 51 -17.08 8.37 -0.75
N GLN A 52 -17.83 7.95 -1.77
CA GLN A 52 -19.18 7.38 -1.61
C GLN A 52 -19.19 5.92 -1.13
N GLN A 53 -18.05 5.23 -1.06
CA GLN A 53 -17.99 3.84 -0.65
C GLN A 53 -17.44 3.71 0.78
N SER A 54 -18.35 3.71 1.76
CA SER A 54 -17.99 3.51 3.17
C SER A 54 -17.53 2.07 3.50
N LYS A 55 -17.95 1.07 2.72
CA LYS A 55 -17.58 -0.33 2.99
C LYS A 55 -16.11 -0.60 2.71
N LEU A 56 -15.53 -1.53 3.47
CA LEU A 56 -14.20 -2.09 3.17
C LEU A 56 -14.19 -2.60 1.72
N GLN A 57 -13.28 -2.06 0.92
CA GLN A 57 -13.10 -2.48 -0.46
C GLN A 57 -11.79 -3.24 -0.62
N ILE A 58 -11.86 -4.36 -1.31
CA ILE A 58 -10.71 -5.17 -1.68
C ILE A 58 -10.43 -4.92 -3.16
N ILE A 59 -9.19 -4.56 -3.47
CA ILE A 59 -8.72 -4.23 -4.82
C ILE A 59 -7.64 -5.23 -5.21
N PRO A 60 -8.02 -6.37 -5.84
CA PRO A 60 -7.03 -7.30 -6.35
C PRO A 60 -6.32 -6.72 -7.58
N ILE A 61 -5.00 -6.84 -7.62
CA ILE A 61 -4.16 -6.52 -8.77
C ILE A 61 -3.56 -7.81 -9.29
N VAL A 62 -3.97 -8.19 -10.50
CA VAL A 62 -3.47 -9.41 -11.17
C VAL A 62 -2.36 -9.04 -12.12
N ARG A 63 -1.26 -9.79 -12.08
CA ARG A 63 -0.10 -9.54 -12.93
C ARG A 63 0.73 -10.78 -13.19
N MET A 64 1.37 -10.76 -14.37
CA MET A 64 2.37 -11.78 -14.73
C MET A 64 3.72 -11.49 -14.05
N GLU A 65 4.63 -12.44 -14.09
CA GLU A 65 6.01 -12.24 -13.59
C GLU A 65 6.71 -11.08 -14.29
N GLU A 66 7.56 -10.37 -13.53
CA GLU A 66 8.42 -9.27 -14.01
C GLU A 66 7.72 -8.02 -14.59
N SER A 67 6.43 -7.86 -14.41
CA SER A 67 5.65 -6.74 -14.96
C SER A 67 5.70 -5.45 -14.14
N GLY A 68 6.80 -5.12 -13.45
CA GLY A 68 6.94 -3.86 -12.68
C GLY A 68 6.09 -3.81 -11.39
N LYS A 69 5.80 -4.96 -10.80
CA LYS A 69 4.92 -5.17 -9.65
C LYS A 69 5.12 -4.19 -8.51
N THR A 70 6.30 -4.19 -7.98
CA THR A 70 6.68 -3.40 -6.82
C THR A 70 6.61 -1.90 -7.11
N THR A 71 6.82 -1.51 -8.38
CA THR A 71 6.86 -0.11 -8.79
C THR A 71 5.48 0.55 -8.69
N LEU A 72 4.42 -0.07 -9.22
CA LEU A 72 3.08 0.50 -9.18
C LEU A 72 2.57 0.59 -7.73
N ASP A 73 2.70 -0.49 -6.98
CA ASP A 73 2.21 -0.55 -5.61
C ASP A 73 2.94 0.43 -4.68
N VAL A 74 4.27 0.58 -4.88
CA VAL A 74 5.07 1.58 -4.14
C VAL A 74 4.62 3.00 -4.47
N ASN A 75 4.40 3.30 -5.75
CA ASN A 75 3.95 4.65 -6.14
C ASN A 75 2.55 4.96 -5.61
N VAL A 76 1.62 3.99 -5.66
CA VAL A 76 0.29 4.14 -5.03
C VAL A 76 0.41 4.32 -3.52
N TYR A 77 1.29 3.54 -2.88
CA TYR A 77 1.48 3.57 -1.43
C TYR A 77 2.11 4.87 -0.93
N ASP A 78 3.07 5.42 -1.70
CA ASP A 78 3.81 6.64 -1.37
C ASP A 78 3.12 7.91 -1.91
N ASP A 79 2.04 7.78 -2.70
CA ASP A 79 1.33 8.94 -3.22
C ASP A 79 0.77 9.81 -2.09
N SER A 80 1.03 11.11 -2.15
CA SER A 80 0.67 12.06 -1.10
C SER A 80 -0.84 12.21 -0.91
N PHE A 81 -1.61 12.13 -2.00
CA PHE A 81 -3.07 12.22 -1.95
C PHE A 81 -3.67 10.96 -1.31
N VAL A 82 -3.14 9.78 -1.68
CA VAL A 82 -3.52 8.49 -1.07
C VAL A 82 -3.14 8.49 0.41
N THR A 83 -1.92 8.91 0.75
CA THR A 83 -1.42 8.95 2.13
C THR A 83 -2.27 9.87 3.02
N TYR A 84 -2.73 11.02 2.50
CA TYR A 84 -3.60 11.92 3.25
C TYR A 84 -5.01 11.34 3.52
N HIS A 85 -5.46 10.39 2.68
CA HIS A 85 -6.82 9.86 2.71
C HIS A 85 -7.05 8.77 3.77
N PHE A 86 -5.99 8.20 4.33
CA PHE A 86 -6.04 7.10 5.30
C PHE A 86 -5.29 7.42 6.58
N ASP A 87 -5.82 6.99 7.72
CA ASP A 87 -5.19 7.18 9.04
C ASP A 87 -4.01 6.21 9.25
N ILE A 88 -4.06 5.05 8.61
CA ILE A 88 -3.08 3.97 8.75
C ILE A 88 -2.70 3.46 7.36
N HIS A 89 -1.39 3.30 7.15
CA HIS A 89 -0.82 2.67 5.97
C HIS A 89 0.09 1.52 6.39
N ALA A 90 -0.06 0.38 5.76
CA ALA A 90 0.85 -0.74 5.97
C ALA A 90 1.11 -1.52 4.68
N TRP A 91 2.32 -2.04 4.59
CA TRP A 91 2.75 -2.94 3.52
C TRP A 91 3.23 -4.24 4.13
N VAL A 92 2.73 -5.35 3.63
CA VAL A 92 3.14 -6.71 4.03
C VAL A 92 3.34 -7.55 2.78
N THR A 93 4.49 -8.22 2.68
CA THR A 93 4.79 -9.14 1.58
C THR A 93 4.67 -10.59 2.07
N LEU A 94 3.97 -11.42 1.31
CA LEU A 94 3.85 -12.85 1.59
C LEU A 94 4.87 -13.65 0.78
N SER A 95 5.62 -14.52 1.45
CA SER A 95 6.40 -15.55 0.77
C SER A 95 5.49 -16.75 0.44
N GLN A 96 5.94 -17.63 -0.48
CA GLN A 96 5.23 -18.88 -0.77
C GLN A 96 5.05 -19.78 0.47
N HIS A 97 6.01 -19.69 1.40
CA HIS A 97 6.03 -20.45 2.67
C HIS A 97 5.81 -19.51 3.85
N TYR A 98 4.83 -18.59 3.70
CA TYR A 98 4.50 -17.65 4.77
C TYR A 98 3.94 -18.39 5.99
N SER A 99 4.05 -17.75 7.14
CA SER A 99 3.27 -18.09 8.32
C SER A 99 2.43 -16.88 8.73
N VAL A 100 1.24 -17.12 9.26
CA VAL A 100 0.39 -16.03 9.80
C VAL A 100 1.17 -15.20 10.84
N ARG A 101 2.07 -15.86 11.58
CA ARG A 101 2.94 -15.18 12.55
C ARG A 101 3.87 -14.17 11.90
N GLU A 102 4.52 -14.55 10.81
CA GLU A 102 5.41 -13.65 10.06
C GLU A 102 4.65 -12.44 9.52
N VAL A 103 3.45 -12.66 9.00
CA VAL A 103 2.57 -11.59 8.56
C VAL A 103 2.25 -10.63 9.69
N LEU A 104 1.81 -11.17 10.86
CA LEU A 104 1.47 -10.35 12.03
C LEU A 104 2.66 -9.57 12.58
N LEU A 105 3.86 -10.15 12.56
CA LEU A 105 5.09 -9.49 12.99
C LEU A 105 5.67 -8.55 11.93
N GLY A 106 5.22 -8.66 10.69
CA GLY A 106 5.62 -7.82 9.56
C GLY A 106 4.97 -6.43 9.58
N PHE A 107 3.87 -6.25 10.31
CA PHE A 107 3.25 -4.93 10.42
C PHE A 107 4.16 -3.93 11.14
N PRO A 108 4.16 -2.66 10.71
CA PRO A 108 4.94 -1.60 11.35
C PRO A 108 4.62 -1.46 12.84
N ASN A 109 5.65 -1.16 13.65
CA ASN A 109 5.50 -1.03 15.12
C ASN A 109 4.64 0.15 15.58
N ASP A 110 4.43 1.15 14.73
CA ASP A 110 3.52 2.27 14.98
C ASP A 110 2.04 1.88 14.83
N ILE A 111 1.76 0.82 14.06
CA ILE A 111 0.42 0.26 13.92
C ILE A 111 0.16 -0.76 15.02
N VAL A 112 1.08 -1.68 15.21
CA VAL A 112 0.98 -2.71 16.27
C VAL A 112 2.15 -2.51 17.22
N VAL A 113 1.87 -1.89 18.38
CA VAL A 113 2.90 -1.70 19.41
C VAL A 113 3.30 -3.08 19.96
N LEU A 114 4.30 -3.67 19.32
CA LEU A 114 4.85 -4.96 19.71
C LEU A 114 6.03 -4.75 20.66
N THR A 115 5.81 -4.87 21.95
CA THR A 115 6.89 -5.00 22.94
C THR A 115 7.61 -6.33 22.76
N HIS A 116 8.80 -6.50 23.35
CA HIS A 116 9.50 -7.79 23.35
C HIS A 116 8.64 -8.93 23.90
N GLU A 117 7.82 -8.64 24.88
CA GLU A 117 6.89 -9.61 25.50
C GLU A 117 5.75 -9.98 24.54
N ASN A 118 5.12 -8.97 23.92
CA ASN A 118 4.01 -9.19 22.99
C ASN A 118 4.46 -9.97 21.74
N ARG A 119 5.72 -9.85 21.32
CA ARG A 119 6.26 -10.61 20.18
C ARG A 119 6.30 -12.13 20.42
N GLN A 120 6.26 -12.57 21.67
CA GLN A 120 6.24 -14.00 22.05
C GLN A 120 4.81 -14.54 22.29
N GLU A 121 3.81 -13.70 22.20
CA GLU A 121 2.41 -14.10 22.35
C GLU A 121 1.92 -15.03 21.23
N SER A 122 0.77 -15.70 21.49
CA SER A 122 0.14 -16.54 20.47
C SER A 122 -0.36 -15.71 19.28
N ASN A 123 -0.53 -16.37 18.12
CA ASN A 123 -1.02 -15.73 16.91
C ASN A 123 -2.39 -15.08 17.12
N GLU A 124 -3.28 -15.68 17.94
CA GLU A 124 -4.60 -15.11 18.24
C GLU A 124 -4.47 -13.77 18.99
N LYS A 125 -3.51 -13.68 19.92
CA LYS A 125 -3.29 -12.42 20.65
C LYS A 125 -2.69 -11.35 19.74
N LEU A 126 -1.69 -11.70 18.92
CA LEU A 126 -1.12 -10.80 17.93
C LEU A 126 -2.17 -10.31 16.92
N ALA A 127 -3.01 -11.21 16.40
CA ALA A 127 -4.13 -10.86 15.53
C ALA A 127 -5.12 -9.90 16.21
N LYS A 128 -5.40 -10.12 17.50
CA LYS A 128 -6.27 -9.24 18.29
C LYS A 128 -5.66 -7.85 18.50
N HIS A 129 -4.34 -7.75 18.67
CA HIS A 129 -3.65 -6.46 18.74
C HIS A 129 -3.79 -5.71 17.42
N LEU A 130 -3.47 -6.34 16.28
CA LEU A 130 -3.63 -5.74 14.96
C LEU A 130 -5.07 -5.29 14.71
N TYR A 131 -6.05 -6.17 14.95
CA TYR A 131 -7.47 -5.88 14.79
C TYR A 131 -7.90 -4.64 15.59
N LYS A 132 -7.46 -4.55 16.85
CA LYS A 132 -7.78 -3.40 17.71
C LYS A 132 -7.14 -2.11 17.23
N SER A 133 -5.91 -2.17 16.72
CA SER A 133 -5.19 -1.01 16.18
C SER A 133 -5.86 -0.45 14.92
N LEU A 134 -6.39 -1.32 14.07
CA LEU A 134 -7.09 -0.95 12.85
C LEU A 134 -8.53 -0.52 13.08
N LYS A 135 -9.16 -1.00 14.17
CA LYS A 135 -10.57 -0.75 14.44
C LYS A 135 -10.86 0.75 14.57
N ARG A 136 -11.91 1.21 13.89
CA ARG A 136 -12.35 2.61 13.80
C ARG A 136 -11.35 3.57 13.14
N LYS A 137 -10.30 3.03 12.52
CA LYS A 137 -9.36 3.80 11.70
C LYS A 137 -9.60 3.49 10.23
N ARG A 138 -9.52 4.51 9.40
CA ARG A 138 -9.53 4.34 7.94
C ARG A 138 -8.14 3.91 7.51
N TYR A 139 -7.99 2.69 7.05
CA TYR A 139 -6.69 2.12 6.73
C TYR A 139 -6.56 1.75 5.26
N LEU A 140 -5.33 1.83 4.75
CA LEU A 140 -4.86 1.24 3.51
C LEU A 140 -3.83 0.16 3.84
N ILE A 141 -4.13 -1.08 3.51
CA ILE A 141 -3.21 -2.19 3.65
C ILE A 141 -2.86 -2.73 2.27
N VAL A 142 -1.57 -2.81 1.98
CA VAL A 142 -1.04 -3.49 0.79
C VAL A 142 -0.53 -4.85 1.21
N VAL A 143 -1.08 -5.91 0.60
CA VAL A 143 -0.64 -7.29 0.81
C VAL A 143 -0.03 -7.78 -0.49
N ASP A 144 1.29 -7.85 -0.54
CA ASP A 144 2.01 -8.19 -1.75
C ASP A 144 2.21 -9.71 -1.89
N ASP A 145 1.92 -10.21 -3.08
CA ASP A 145 2.21 -11.57 -3.56
C ASP A 145 1.39 -12.68 -2.85
N ILE A 146 0.06 -12.62 -2.92
CA ILE A 146 -0.82 -13.68 -2.40
C ILE A 146 -0.82 -14.88 -3.35
N TRP A 147 -0.49 -16.07 -2.81
CA TRP A 147 -0.24 -17.28 -3.56
C TRP A 147 -1.42 -18.26 -3.61
N SER A 148 -2.42 -18.15 -2.75
CA SER A 148 -3.55 -19.06 -2.73
C SER A 148 -4.81 -18.44 -2.11
N ILE A 149 -5.95 -19.08 -2.33
CA ILE A 149 -7.22 -18.69 -1.72
C ILE A 149 -7.16 -18.86 -0.21
N GLU A 150 -6.53 -19.94 0.27
CA GLU A 150 -6.36 -20.24 1.69
C GLU A 150 -5.55 -19.14 2.38
N ALA A 151 -4.45 -18.68 1.72
CA ALA A 151 -3.65 -17.58 2.23
C ALA A 151 -4.47 -16.29 2.38
N TRP A 152 -5.32 -15.99 1.39
CA TRP A 152 -6.23 -14.86 1.49
C TRP A 152 -7.23 -15.02 2.63
N ASP A 153 -7.84 -16.21 2.78
CA ASP A 153 -8.83 -16.47 3.81
C ASP A 153 -8.27 -16.33 5.23
N GLU A 154 -7.01 -16.76 5.45
CA GLU A 154 -6.33 -16.60 6.72
C GLU A 154 -5.99 -15.15 7.06
N ILE A 155 -5.72 -14.32 6.05
CA ILE A 155 -5.31 -12.93 6.25
C ILE A 155 -6.50 -11.98 6.32
N LYS A 156 -7.51 -12.15 5.50
CA LYS A 156 -8.67 -11.24 5.44
C LYS A 156 -9.38 -11.05 6.78
N ILE A 157 -9.36 -12.07 7.65
CA ILE A 157 -10.00 -12.03 8.97
C ILE A 157 -9.30 -11.09 9.98
N LEU A 158 -8.05 -10.67 9.66
CA LEU A 158 -7.28 -9.75 10.48
C LEU A 158 -7.79 -8.31 10.37
N PHE A 159 -8.58 -8.00 9.34
CA PHE A 159 -8.95 -6.64 8.95
C PHE A 159 -10.41 -6.35 9.32
N PRO A 160 -10.69 -5.38 10.23
CA PRO A 160 -12.05 -5.00 10.59
C PRO A 160 -12.76 -4.26 9.44
N ASN A 161 -14.04 -4.58 9.23
CA ASN A 161 -14.89 -3.79 8.36
C ASN A 161 -15.81 -2.89 9.20
N ASP A 162 -15.35 -1.68 9.44
CA ASP A 162 -16.09 -0.68 10.23
C ASP A 162 -16.94 0.28 9.36
N ASN A 163 -17.07 0.00 8.07
CA ASN A 163 -17.76 0.86 7.09
C ASN A 163 -17.25 2.30 7.08
N ASN A 164 -15.96 2.50 7.20
CA ASN A 164 -15.28 3.79 7.27
C ASN A 164 -14.46 4.13 6.02
N GLY A 165 -14.62 3.34 4.96
CA GLY A 165 -13.90 3.56 3.71
C GLY A 165 -12.48 3.00 3.68
N SER A 166 -12.15 2.05 4.57
CA SER A 166 -10.86 1.33 4.51
C SER A 166 -10.69 0.56 3.21
N ARG A 167 -9.43 0.35 2.80
CA ARG A 167 -9.06 -0.31 1.55
C ARG A 167 -7.98 -1.36 1.79
N ILE A 168 -8.06 -2.45 1.04
CA ILE A 168 -7.01 -3.46 0.96
C ILE A 168 -6.66 -3.63 -0.52
N ILE A 169 -5.43 -3.34 -0.87
CA ILE A 169 -4.83 -3.74 -2.14
C ILE A 169 -4.14 -5.06 -1.90
N PHE A 170 -4.29 -6.01 -2.78
CA PHE A 170 -3.39 -7.15 -2.80
C PHE A 170 -2.96 -7.51 -4.22
N THR A 171 -1.74 -8.01 -4.33
CA THR A 171 -1.22 -8.49 -5.60
C THR A 171 -1.23 -10.00 -5.63
N THR A 172 -1.48 -10.55 -6.80
CA THR A 172 -1.42 -11.99 -7.04
C THR A 172 -1.07 -12.27 -8.50
N ARG A 173 -0.52 -13.46 -8.75
CA ARG A 173 -0.32 -14.00 -10.11
C ARG A 173 -1.51 -14.84 -10.55
N LEU A 174 -2.39 -15.18 -9.63
CA LEU A 174 -3.46 -16.17 -9.81
C LEU A 174 -4.81 -15.47 -9.95
N ILE A 175 -5.36 -15.48 -11.14
CA ILE A 175 -6.64 -14.84 -11.45
C ILE A 175 -7.81 -15.45 -10.63
N ASN A 176 -7.73 -16.73 -10.30
CA ASN A 176 -8.74 -17.39 -9.46
C ASN A 176 -8.74 -16.83 -8.04
N VAL A 177 -7.58 -16.46 -7.47
CA VAL A 177 -7.47 -15.81 -6.16
C VAL A 177 -8.10 -14.41 -6.20
N ALA A 178 -7.79 -13.64 -7.24
CA ALA A 178 -8.37 -12.31 -7.43
C ALA A 178 -9.90 -12.34 -7.56
N ASN A 179 -10.42 -13.26 -8.37
CA ASN A 179 -11.85 -13.43 -8.56
C ASN A 179 -12.56 -13.91 -7.29
N TYR A 180 -11.92 -14.78 -6.51
CA TYR A 180 -12.46 -15.26 -5.24
C TYR A 180 -12.54 -14.12 -4.20
N ALA A 181 -11.50 -13.31 -4.10
CA ALA A 181 -11.44 -12.25 -3.11
C ALA A 181 -12.42 -11.10 -3.39
N ASN A 182 -12.73 -10.86 -4.65
CA ASN A 182 -13.65 -9.81 -5.08
C ASN A 182 -14.83 -10.40 -5.86
N SER A 183 -15.95 -10.56 -5.17
CA SER A 183 -17.19 -11.15 -5.74
C SER A 183 -17.76 -10.39 -6.94
N PHE A 184 -17.34 -9.16 -7.18
CA PHE A 184 -17.77 -8.34 -8.32
C PHE A 184 -16.89 -8.50 -9.55
N ASN A 185 -15.89 -9.40 -9.52
CA ASN A 185 -14.92 -9.65 -10.60
C ASN A 185 -14.21 -8.38 -11.12
N THR A 186 -14.05 -7.39 -10.29
CA THR A 186 -13.41 -6.10 -10.63
C THR A 186 -11.96 -6.08 -10.15
N HIS A 187 -11.17 -7.09 -10.52
CA HIS A 187 -9.73 -7.01 -10.32
C HIS A 187 -9.10 -6.01 -11.31
N HIS A 188 -8.00 -5.40 -10.91
CA HIS A 188 -7.18 -4.61 -11.82
C HIS A 188 -6.17 -5.52 -12.50
N GLN A 189 -6.24 -5.60 -13.83
CA GLN A 189 -5.27 -6.37 -14.60
C GLN A 189 -4.22 -5.40 -15.16
N MET A 190 -2.99 -5.55 -14.72
CA MET A 190 -1.90 -4.75 -15.25
C MET A 190 -1.61 -5.11 -16.70
N ARG A 191 -1.41 -4.08 -17.51
CA ARG A 191 -0.99 -4.22 -18.90
C ARG A 191 0.51 -4.50 -18.96
N LEU A 192 0.94 -5.23 -19.99
CA LEU A 192 2.35 -5.33 -20.32
C LEU A 192 2.80 -3.99 -20.94
N LEU A 193 4.04 -3.61 -20.68
CA LEU A 193 4.66 -2.49 -21.37
C LEU A 193 4.73 -2.80 -22.88
N ASN A 194 4.43 -1.81 -23.70
CA ASN A 194 4.68 -1.91 -25.12
C ASN A 194 6.20 -1.77 -25.42
N GLU A 195 6.59 -1.95 -26.67
CA GLU A 195 8.01 -1.90 -27.08
C GLU A 195 8.67 -0.55 -26.74
N GLU A 196 7.99 0.55 -27.01
CA GLU A 196 8.47 1.90 -26.73
C GLU A 196 8.64 2.13 -25.21
N GLN A 197 7.64 1.75 -24.41
CA GLN A 197 7.69 1.85 -22.95
C GLN A 197 8.81 0.96 -22.36
N SER A 198 8.96 -0.26 -22.89
CA SER A 198 10.02 -1.18 -22.48
C SER A 198 11.40 -0.62 -22.81
N TRP A 199 11.53 -0.02 -23.98
CA TRP A 199 12.78 0.62 -24.42
C TRP A 199 13.11 1.83 -23.54
N ASN A 200 12.15 2.69 -23.26
CA ASN A 200 12.34 3.87 -22.42
C ASN A 200 12.72 3.47 -20.99
N LEU A 201 12.09 2.43 -20.43
CA LEU A 201 12.44 1.90 -19.12
C LEU A 201 13.88 1.33 -19.12
N PHE A 202 14.26 0.61 -20.18
CA PHE A 202 15.60 0.08 -20.32
C PHE A 202 16.65 1.21 -20.39
N LEU A 203 16.40 2.23 -21.20
CA LEU A 203 17.30 3.38 -21.31
C LEU A 203 17.49 4.07 -19.97
N GLU A 204 16.42 4.29 -19.25
CA GLU A 204 16.45 4.94 -17.95
C GLU A 204 17.21 4.12 -16.89
N LYS A 205 16.99 2.80 -16.85
CA LYS A 205 17.65 1.91 -15.88
C LYS A 205 19.14 1.70 -16.19
N VAL A 206 19.54 1.73 -17.46
CA VAL A 206 20.92 1.48 -17.87
C VAL A 206 21.74 2.76 -17.92
N PHE A 207 21.17 3.85 -18.42
CA PHE A 207 21.90 5.09 -18.69
C PHE A 207 21.51 6.24 -17.75
N GLY A 208 20.41 6.11 -16.98
CA GLY A 208 19.93 7.16 -16.10
C GLY A 208 19.55 8.40 -16.89
N GLN A 209 20.05 9.56 -16.46
CA GLN A 209 19.89 10.83 -17.17
C GLN A 209 21.01 11.08 -18.22
N GLU A 210 21.96 10.16 -18.36
CA GLU A 210 23.01 10.28 -19.38
C GLU A 210 22.44 9.88 -20.75
N ASN A 211 22.82 10.63 -21.79
CA ASN A 211 22.36 10.38 -23.13
C ASN A 211 22.81 8.99 -23.62
N CYS A 212 21.88 8.21 -24.12
CA CYS A 212 22.16 6.93 -24.79
C CYS A 212 23.17 7.12 -25.91
N LEU A 213 24.12 6.19 -26.04
CA LEU A 213 25.07 6.22 -27.15
C LEU A 213 24.30 6.05 -28.46
N PRO A 214 24.56 6.89 -29.49
CA PRO A 214 23.82 6.91 -30.78
C PRO A 214 23.74 5.55 -31.50
N LYS A 215 24.68 4.63 -31.19
CA LYS A 215 24.69 3.26 -31.74
C LYS A 215 23.65 2.34 -31.14
N LEU A 216 23.16 2.63 -29.94
CA LEU A 216 22.15 1.81 -29.27
C LEU A 216 20.72 2.23 -29.63
N GLU A 217 20.51 3.48 -30.04
CA GLU A 217 19.22 3.93 -30.55
C GLU A 217 18.84 3.24 -31.88
N ILE A 218 19.83 2.82 -32.68
CA ILE A 218 19.59 2.10 -33.94
C ILE A 218 19.17 0.65 -33.72
N ILE A 219 19.54 0.06 -32.59
CA ILE A 219 19.22 -1.36 -32.26
C ILE A 219 17.82 -1.50 -31.66
N GLY A 220 17.27 -0.42 -31.07
CA GLY A 220 15.96 -0.39 -30.41
C GLY A 220 14.81 0.04 -31.32
N GLN A 221 15.05 0.30 -32.61
CA GLN A 221 14.05 0.56 -33.66
C GLN A 221 13.82 -0.71 -34.50
#